data_78820f5b97c006f68f2ed21a9e26a649
#
_entry.id   78820f5b97c006f68f2ed21a9e26a649
#
_cell.length_a   1.000
_cell.length_b   1.000
_cell.length_c   1.000
_cell.angle_alpha   90.00
_cell.angle_beta   90.00
_cell.angle_gamma   90.00
#
_symmetry.space_group_name_H-M   'P 1'
#
loop_
_entity.id
_entity.type
_entity.pdbx_description
1 polymer ?
#
loop_
_entity_poly.entity_id
_entity_poly.type
_entity_poly.pdbx_seq_one_letter_code
_entity_poly.pdbx_strand_id
1 'polypeptide(L)'
;MQNIIRSINALLAALNITILAIIVACVTWQVAARFIFTSPSIFTDELSRLLFICLGLLGGAYTVGQNRHLAIDLLPMMLKGKARRHLFLCIQIIVIIFATIIMVYGGGLLTMDTFDSGQTSPALGWQMGYIYMSIPISGVLIIIYTIDMVLTELKQPL
;
A
#
# COMPACT_ATOMS: atom_id res chain seq x y z
N MET A 1 -17.77 -11.47 6.85
CA MET A 1 -16.50 -11.03 6.28
C MET A 1 -16.70 -10.04 5.15
N GLN A 2 -17.56 -10.27 4.17
CA GLN A 2 -17.75 -9.37 3.01
C GLN A 2 -18.09 -7.90 3.37
N ASN A 3 -18.93 -7.65 4.37
CA ASN A 3 -19.26 -6.27 4.79
C ASN A 3 -18.07 -5.52 5.39
N ILE A 4 -17.23 -6.22 6.16
CA ILE A 4 -16.01 -5.63 6.76
C ILE A 4 -15.00 -5.27 5.67
N ILE A 5 -14.76 -6.19 4.74
CA ILE A 5 -13.86 -5.96 3.60
C ILE A 5 -14.35 -4.80 2.72
N ARG A 6 -15.66 -4.73 2.47
CA ARG A 6 -16.26 -3.62 1.72
C ARG A 6 -16.04 -2.27 2.42
N SER A 7 -16.17 -2.22 3.73
CA SER A 7 -15.93 -1.00 4.51
C SER A 7 -14.45 -0.60 4.50
N ILE A 8 -13.53 -1.57 4.67
CA ILE A 8 -12.09 -1.33 4.58
C ILE A 8 -11.73 -0.82 3.18
N ASN A 9 -12.25 -1.43 2.12
CA ASN A 9 -12.03 -0.99 0.75
C ASN A 9 -12.54 0.43 0.49
N ALA A 10 -13.72 0.78 1.00
CA ALA A 10 -14.27 2.12 0.85
C ALA A 10 -13.40 3.17 1.56
N LEU A 11 -12.93 2.84 2.78
CA LEU A 11 -12.03 3.71 3.55
C LEU A 11 -10.69 3.89 2.84
N LEU A 12 -10.07 2.80 2.38
CA LEU A 12 -8.81 2.85 1.63
C LEU A 12 -8.94 3.62 0.31
N ALA A 13 -10.05 3.43 -0.41
CA ALA A 13 -10.32 4.19 -1.63
C ALA A 13 -10.39 5.69 -1.35
N ALA A 14 -11.18 6.10 -0.34
CA ALA A 14 -11.30 7.50 0.04
C ALA A 14 -9.95 8.10 0.47
N LEU A 15 -9.18 7.35 1.27
CA LEU A 15 -7.86 7.78 1.74
C LEU A 15 -6.88 7.93 0.58
N ASN A 16 -6.79 6.96 -0.33
CA ASN A 16 -5.91 7.02 -1.48
C ASN A 16 -6.29 8.18 -2.44
N ILE A 17 -7.59 8.40 -2.67
CA ILE A 17 -8.07 9.53 -3.48
C ILE A 17 -7.67 10.86 -2.83
N THR A 18 -7.84 10.99 -1.51
CA THR A 18 -7.47 12.21 -0.78
C THR A 18 -5.96 12.46 -0.85
N ILE A 19 -5.14 11.43 -0.59
CA ILE A 19 -3.69 11.54 -0.70
C ILE A 19 -3.27 11.96 -2.11
N LEU A 20 -3.83 11.32 -3.14
CA LEU A 20 -3.55 11.64 -4.54
C LEU A 20 -3.93 13.08 -4.87
N ALA A 21 -5.10 13.56 -4.42
CA ALA A 21 -5.54 14.93 -4.65
C ALA A 21 -4.57 15.95 -4.00
N ILE A 22 -4.09 15.66 -2.78
CA ILE A 22 -3.10 16.51 -2.10
C ILE A 22 -1.77 16.50 -2.86
N ILE A 23 -1.29 15.34 -3.31
CA ILE A 23 -0.06 15.23 -4.12
C ILE A 23 -0.18 16.09 -5.39
N VAL A 24 -1.29 15.96 -6.12
CA VAL A 24 -1.53 16.74 -7.33
C VAL A 24 -1.52 18.25 -7.06
N ALA A 25 -2.19 18.70 -5.99
CA ALA A 25 -2.19 20.08 -5.57
C ALA A 25 -0.77 20.56 -5.20
N CYS A 26 0.00 19.78 -4.43
CA CYS A 26 1.37 20.11 -4.07
C CYS A 26 2.28 20.21 -5.29
N VAL A 27 2.22 19.24 -6.21
CA VAL A 27 3.06 19.23 -7.41
C VAL A 27 2.69 20.38 -8.36
N THR A 28 1.40 20.67 -8.52
CA THR A 28 0.94 21.81 -9.30
C THR A 28 1.46 23.12 -8.70
N TRP A 29 1.39 23.27 -7.38
CA TRP A 29 1.95 24.42 -6.69
C TRP A 29 3.46 24.54 -6.87
N GLN A 30 4.22 23.42 -6.78
CA GLN A 30 5.67 23.41 -6.98
C GLN A 30 6.04 23.94 -8.37
N VAL A 31 5.32 23.46 -9.40
CA VAL A 31 5.54 23.94 -10.78
C VAL A 31 5.23 25.42 -10.88
N ALA A 32 4.08 25.88 -10.37
CA ALA A 32 3.71 27.30 -10.37
C ALA A 32 4.73 28.15 -9.60
N ALA A 33 5.15 27.72 -8.40
CA ALA A 33 6.13 28.43 -7.58
C ALA A 33 7.47 28.59 -8.31
N ARG A 34 7.91 27.56 -9.02
CA ARG A 34 9.18 27.59 -9.75
C ARG A 34 9.16 28.56 -10.95
N PHE A 35 8.04 28.62 -11.68
CA PHE A 35 7.95 29.44 -12.89
C PHE A 35 7.48 30.86 -12.60
N ILE A 36 6.67 31.09 -11.56
CA ILE A 36 6.09 32.42 -11.26
C ILE A 36 6.94 33.16 -10.22
N PHE A 37 7.36 32.46 -9.13
CA PHE A 37 8.03 33.07 -7.99
C PHE A 37 9.55 32.87 -7.97
N THR A 38 10.11 32.09 -8.91
CA THR A 38 11.55 31.75 -9.01
C THR A 38 12.15 31.15 -7.73
N SER A 39 11.34 30.76 -6.77
CA SER A 39 11.78 30.10 -5.53
C SER A 39 11.09 28.74 -5.36
N PRO A 40 11.87 27.64 -5.21
CA PRO A 40 11.30 26.32 -5.01
C PRO A 40 10.63 26.21 -3.63
N SER A 41 9.42 25.64 -3.59
CA SER A 41 8.74 25.35 -2.33
C SER A 41 9.23 24.00 -1.76
N ILE A 42 10.21 24.05 -0.86
CA ILE A 42 10.81 22.86 -0.24
C ILE A 42 9.76 22.07 0.58
N PHE A 43 8.82 22.80 1.22
CA PHE A 43 7.74 22.20 2.00
C PHE A 43 6.84 21.27 1.17
N THR A 44 6.35 21.74 0.02
CA THR A 44 5.44 20.96 -0.83
C THR A 44 6.17 19.81 -1.53
N ASP A 45 7.46 19.98 -1.85
CA ASP A 45 8.30 18.92 -2.44
C ASP A 45 8.43 17.74 -1.46
N GLU A 46 8.78 18.01 -0.22
CA GLU A 46 8.92 16.98 0.78
C GLU A 46 7.58 16.32 1.13
N LEU A 47 6.52 17.12 1.31
CA LEU A 47 5.18 16.61 1.59
C LEU A 47 4.70 15.66 0.50
N SER A 48 4.88 16.02 -0.78
CA SER A 48 4.46 15.17 -1.88
C SER A 48 5.24 13.85 -1.94
N ARG A 49 6.53 13.85 -1.63
CA ARG A 49 7.34 12.61 -1.54
C ARG A 49 6.86 11.68 -0.44
N LEU A 50 6.61 12.21 0.75
CA LEU A 50 6.15 11.41 1.90
C LEU A 50 4.76 10.82 1.64
N LEU A 51 3.84 11.62 1.10
CA LEU A 51 2.52 11.16 0.71
C LEU A 51 2.58 10.13 -0.42
N PHE A 52 3.53 10.25 -1.34
CA PHE A 52 3.71 9.28 -2.42
C PHE A 52 4.12 7.89 -1.90
N ILE A 53 4.96 7.84 -0.85
CA ILE A 53 5.30 6.58 -0.18
C ILE A 53 4.03 5.94 0.42
N CYS A 54 3.23 6.73 1.16
CA CYS A 54 1.98 6.25 1.74
C CYS A 54 1.00 5.77 0.65
N LEU A 55 0.85 6.54 -0.44
CA LEU A 55 -0.01 6.19 -1.56
C LEU A 55 0.42 4.87 -2.23
N GLY A 56 1.72 4.67 -2.44
CA GLY A 56 2.25 3.45 -3.05
C GLY A 56 1.95 2.21 -2.20
N LEU A 57 2.14 2.30 -0.89
CA LEU A 57 1.92 1.19 0.04
C LEU A 57 0.42 0.89 0.26
N LEU A 58 -0.37 1.90 0.60
CA LEU A 58 -1.81 1.74 0.85
C LEU A 58 -2.58 1.49 -0.45
N GLY A 59 -2.16 2.10 -1.56
CA GLY A 59 -2.70 1.84 -2.88
C GLY A 59 -2.40 0.43 -3.36
N GLY A 60 -1.17 -0.07 -3.11
CA GLY A 60 -0.81 -1.47 -3.34
C GLY A 60 -1.71 -2.43 -2.55
N ALA A 61 -1.94 -2.18 -1.26
CA ALA A 61 -2.86 -2.98 -0.46
C ALA A 61 -4.31 -2.91 -1.00
N TYR A 62 -4.76 -1.74 -1.42
CA TYR A 62 -6.08 -1.55 -2.02
C TYR A 62 -6.26 -2.36 -3.32
N THR A 63 -5.24 -2.40 -4.20
CA THR A 63 -5.31 -3.18 -5.45
C THR A 63 -5.40 -4.68 -5.19
N VAL A 64 -4.71 -5.19 -4.15
CA VAL A 64 -4.89 -6.58 -3.68
C VAL A 64 -6.34 -6.82 -3.28
N GLY A 65 -6.93 -5.92 -2.47
CA GLY A 65 -8.31 -6.03 -2.00
C GLY A 65 -9.38 -5.99 -3.10
N GLN A 66 -9.06 -5.42 -4.26
CA GLN A 66 -9.95 -5.38 -5.42
C GLN A 66 -9.85 -6.61 -6.33
N ASN A 67 -9.08 -7.64 -5.96
CA ASN A 67 -8.77 -8.80 -6.82
C ASN A 67 -8.24 -8.39 -8.21
N ARG A 68 -7.53 -7.25 -8.29
CA ARG A 68 -7.01 -6.70 -9.55
C ARG A 68 -5.48 -6.73 -9.62
N HIS A 69 -4.85 -7.69 -8.96
CA HIS A 69 -3.41 -7.90 -9.14
C HIS A 69 -3.19 -8.61 -10.49
N LEU A 70 -3.23 -7.81 -11.55
CA LEU A 70 -3.17 -8.28 -12.95
C LEU A 70 -2.00 -9.24 -13.21
N ALA A 71 -0.85 -9.01 -12.60
CA ALA A 71 0.33 -9.86 -12.78
C ALA A 71 0.18 -11.23 -12.10
N ILE A 72 -0.56 -11.31 -10.99
CA ILE A 72 -0.78 -12.55 -10.24
C ILE A 72 -1.90 -13.38 -10.88
N ASP A 73 -2.89 -12.72 -11.51
CA ASP A 73 -4.04 -13.39 -12.10
C ASP A 73 -3.76 -13.92 -13.52
N LEU A 74 -2.81 -13.35 -14.26
CA LEU A 74 -2.49 -13.75 -15.64
C LEU A 74 -1.97 -15.20 -15.71
N LEU A 75 -1.10 -15.62 -14.81
CA LEU A 75 -0.53 -16.97 -14.82
C LEU A 75 -1.58 -18.05 -14.53
N PRO A 76 -2.45 -17.94 -13.52
CA PRO A 76 -3.54 -18.87 -13.29
C PRO A 76 -4.59 -18.90 -14.43
N MET A 77 -4.79 -17.79 -15.15
CA MET A 77 -5.71 -17.75 -16.29
C MET A 77 -5.26 -18.62 -17.47
N MET A 78 -3.95 -18.88 -17.60
CA MET A 78 -3.40 -19.75 -18.64
C MET A 78 -3.54 -21.25 -18.32
N LEU A 79 -3.89 -21.59 -17.08
CA LEU A 79 -4.03 -22.97 -16.61
C LEU A 79 -5.51 -23.31 -16.35
N LYS A 80 -5.87 -24.60 -16.51
CA LYS A 80 -7.23 -25.10 -16.27
C LYS A 80 -7.25 -26.15 -15.14
N GLY A 81 -8.36 -26.24 -14.42
CA GLY A 81 -8.62 -27.27 -13.42
C GLY A 81 -7.69 -27.17 -12.19
N LYS A 82 -7.25 -28.33 -11.69
CA LYS A 82 -6.47 -28.46 -10.44
C LYS A 82 -5.14 -27.68 -10.48
N ALA A 83 -4.47 -27.65 -11.63
CA ALA A 83 -3.20 -26.94 -11.77
C ALA A 83 -3.33 -25.42 -11.51
N ARG A 84 -4.40 -24.80 -11.99
CA ARG A 84 -4.74 -23.39 -11.71
C ARG A 84 -4.85 -23.15 -10.20
N ARG A 85 -5.61 -23.98 -9.49
CA ARG A 85 -5.84 -23.84 -8.04
C ARG A 85 -4.55 -23.99 -7.24
N HIS A 86 -3.70 -24.97 -7.56
CA HIS A 86 -2.42 -25.16 -6.88
C HIS A 86 -1.49 -23.95 -7.08
N LEU A 87 -1.39 -23.47 -8.32
CA LEU A 87 -0.57 -22.29 -8.61
C LEU A 87 -1.07 -21.05 -7.88
N PHE A 88 -2.39 -20.81 -7.88
CA PHE A 88 -3.00 -19.70 -7.15
C PHE A 88 -2.65 -19.78 -5.65
N LEU A 89 -2.82 -20.93 -5.02
CA LEU A 89 -2.50 -21.12 -3.59
C LEU A 89 -1.01 -20.89 -3.30
N CYS A 90 -0.10 -21.39 -4.16
CA CYS A 90 1.34 -21.15 -4.02
C CYS A 90 1.66 -19.65 -4.06
N ILE A 91 1.09 -18.92 -4.99
CA ILE A 91 1.28 -17.46 -5.09
C ILE A 91 0.79 -16.77 -3.83
N GLN A 92 -0.42 -17.10 -3.35
CA GLN A 92 -0.97 -16.48 -2.15
C GLN A 92 -0.13 -16.77 -0.88
N ILE A 93 0.44 -17.97 -0.76
CA ILE A 93 1.36 -18.31 0.33
C ILE A 93 2.61 -17.43 0.28
N ILE A 94 3.21 -17.25 -0.90
CA ILE A 94 4.38 -16.37 -1.07
C ILE A 94 4.05 -14.94 -0.68
N VAL A 95 2.89 -14.42 -1.09
CA VAL A 95 2.43 -13.07 -0.74
C VAL A 95 2.25 -12.92 0.78
N ILE A 96 1.66 -13.91 1.45
CA ILE A 96 1.49 -13.90 2.92
C ILE A 96 2.85 -13.91 3.62
N ILE A 97 3.79 -14.76 3.20
CA ILE A 97 5.13 -14.83 3.76
C ILE A 97 5.85 -13.49 3.60
N PHE A 98 5.83 -12.92 2.40
CA PHE A 98 6.43 -11.61 2.11
C PHE A 98 5.80 -10.51 2.98
N ALA A 99 4.47 -10.41 2.99
CA ALA A 99 3.77 -9.40 3.77
C ALA A 99 4.06 -9.53 5.27
N THR A 100 4.12 -10.76 5.81
CA THR A 100 4.38 -10.99 7.24
C THR A 100 5.81 -10.67 7.61
N ILE A 101 6.80 -11.19 6.88
CA ILE A 101 8.22 -11.07 7.25
C ILE A 101 8.76 -9.68 6.90
N ILE A 102 8.50 -9.21 5.67
CA ILE A 102 9.11 -7.96 5.19
C ILE A 102 8.27 -6.76 5.64
N MET A 103 6.95 -6.78 5.38
CA MET A 103 6.15 -5.58 5.63
C MET A 103 5.74 -5.43 7.09
N VAL A 104 5.23 -6.49 7.73
CA VAL A 104 4.77 -6.37 9.13
C VAL A 104 5.95 -6.41 10.09
N TYR A 105 6.78 -7.45 10.05
CA TYR A 105 7.90 -7.57 10.98
C TYR A 105 9.02 -6.58 10.65
N GLY A 106 9.56 -6.58 9.42
CA GLY A 106 10.63 -5.68 9.01
C GLY A 106 10.21 -4.21 9.02
N GLY A 107 9.00 -3.90 8.49
CA GLY A 107 8.42 -2.55 8.54
C GLY A 107 8.11 -2.09 9.96
N GLY A 108 7.70 -3.01 10.85
CA GLY A 108 7.49 -2.71 12.27
C GLY A 108 8.78 -2.34 12.98
N LEU A 109 9.86 -3.11 12.79
CA LEU A 109 11.18 -2.79 13.34
C LEU A 109 11.69 -1.44 12.83
N LEU A 110 11.63 -1.21 11.51
CA LEU A 110 12.04 0.06 10.92
C LEU A 110 11.27 1.25 11.52
N THR A 111 9.97 1.08 11.74
CA THR A 111 9.12 2.12 12.34
C THR A 111 9.55 2.40 13.78
N MET A 112 9.80 1.36 14.59
CA MET A 112 10.26 1.51 15.97
C MET A 112 11.62 2.18 16.04
N ASP A 113 12.62 1.70 15.29
CA ASP A 113 13.96 2.27 15.24
C ASP A 113 13.94 3.74 14.81
N THR A 114 13.01 4.11 13.91
CA THR A 114 12.86 5.48 13.44
C THR A 114 12.24 6.38 14.52
N PHE A 115 11.31 5.87 15.32
CA PHE A 115 10.77 6.60 16.47
C PHE A 115 11.84 6.76 17.57
N ASP A 116 12.60 5.72 17.87
CA ASP A 116 13.63 5.72 18.91
C ASP A 116 14.80 6.65 18.54
N SER A 117 15.17 6.70 17.27
CA SER A 117 16.21 7.61 16.75
C SER A 117 15.75 9.07 16.66
N GLY A 118 14.45 9.36 16.81
CA GLY A 118 13.90 10.71 16.72
C GLY A 118 14.05 11.35 15.35
N GLN A 119 14.16 10.54 14.28
CA GLN A 119 14.33 11.01 12.90
C GLN A 119 13.16 11.89 12.47
N THR A 120 13.47 13.14 12.11
CA THR A 120 12.48 14.11 11.60
C THR A 120 12.77 14.48 10.15
N SER A 121 11.72 14.80 9.43
CA SER A 121 11.78 15.33 8.08
C SER A 121 12.40 16.72 8.06
N PRO A 122 13.36 17.04 7.18
CA PRO A 122 14.09 18.30 7.19
C PRO A 122 13.24 19.55 7.00
N ALA A 123 12.22 19.51 6.13
CA ALA A 123 11.40 20.68 5.83
C ALA A 123 10.09 20.75 6.62
N LEU A 124 9.46 19.58 6.92
CA LEU A 124 8.21 19.53 7.68
C LEU A 124 8.43 19.40 9.20
N GLY A 125 9.58 18.90 9.64
CA GLY A 125 9.83 18.62 11.06
C GLY A 125 9.01 17.44 11.62
N TRP A 126 8.30 16.68 10.76
CA TRP A 126 7.50 15.54 11.18
C TRP A 126 8.39 14.33 11.47
N GLN A 127 8.02 13.55 12.48
CA GLN A 127 8.71 12.30 12.74
C GLN A 127 8.46 11.30 11.60
N MET A 128 9.54 10.81 11.00
CA MET A 128 9.49 9.87 9.87
C MET A 128 8.81 8.56 10.22
N GLY A 129 8.81 8.18 11.51
CA GLY A 129 8.11 7.00 11.99
C GLY A 129 6.63 6.95 11.62
N TYR A 130 5.93 8.09 11.58
CA TYR A 130 4.52 8.12 11.15
C TYR A 130 4.33 7.73 9.68
N ILE A 131 5.28 8.10 8.83
CA ILE A 131 5.25 7.74 7.41
C ILE A 131 5.55 6.24 7.24
N TYR A 132 6.54 5.73 7.96
CA TYR A 132 6.93 4.33 7.91
C TYR A 132 5.88 3.38 8.52
N MET A 133 5.00 3.86 9.41
CA MET A 133 3.84 3.08 9.87
C MET A 133 2.94 2.61 8.73
N SER A 134 2.95 3.28 7.57
CA SER A 134 2.21 2.83 6.40
C SER A 134 2.66 1.46 5.88
N ILE A 135 3.92 1.06 6.16
CA ILE A 135 4.47 -0.25 5.73
C ILE A 135 3.80 -1.40 6.48
N PRO A 136 3.87 -1.49 7.84
CA PRO A 136 3.22 -2.58 8.55
C PRO A 136 1.69 -2.55 8.41
N ILE A 137 1.07 -1.37 8.33
CA ILE A 137 -0.38 -1.25 8.12
C ILE A 137 -0.78 -1.86 6.77
N SER A 138 -0.09 -1.51 5.69
CA SER A 138 -0.36 -2.08 4.37
C SER A 138 -0.08 -3.58 4.34
N GLY A 139 0.95 -4.06 5.03
CA GLY A 139 1.25 -5.48 5.17
C GLY A 139 0.10 -6.27 5.83
N VAL A 140 -0.45 -5.76 6.94
CA VAL A 140 -1.60 -6.36 7.62
C VAL A 140 -2.82 -6.39 6.69
N LEU A 141 -3.09 -5.31 5.96
CA LEU A 141 -4.20 -5.25 5.01
C LEU A 141 -4.05 -6.28 3.89
N ILE A 142 -2.86 -6.41 3.33
CA ILE A 142 -2.55 -7.43 2.30
C ILE A 142 -2.81 -8.84 2.84
N ILE A 143 -2.37 -9.14 4.07
CA ILE A 143 -2.61 -10.45 4.69
C ILE A 143 -4.12 -10.72 4.83
N ILE A 144 -4.89 -9.75 5.32
CA ILE A 144 -6.35 -9.89 5.48
C ILE A 144 -7.02 -10.18 4.13
N TYR A 145 -6.68 -9.44 3.10
CA TYR A 145 -7.23 -9.64 1.76
C TYR A 145 -6.83 -10.97 1.16
N THR A 146 -5.55 -11.35 1.29
CA THR A 146 -5.04 -12.61 0.76
C THR A 146 -5.71 -13.82 1.44
N ILE A 147 -5.94 -13.77 2.75
CA ILE A 147 -6.67 -14.82 3.47
C ILE A 147 -8.11 -14.92 2.96
N ASP A 148 -8.81 -13.81 2.75
CA ASP A 148 -10.18 -13.83 2.22
C ASP A 148 -10.25 -14.43 0.81
N MET A 149 -9.28 -14.11 -0.05
CA MET A 149 -9.15 -14.69 -1.39
C MET A 149 -8.95 -16.21 -1.33
N VAL A 150 -8.05 -16.69 -0.49
CA VAL A 150 -7.79 -18.12 -0.28
C VAL A 150 -9.04 -18.82 0.21
N LEU A 151 -9.72 -18.27 1.22
CA LEU A 151 -10.95 -18.86 1.75
C LEU A 151 -12.09 -18.90 0.71
N THR A 152 -12.17 -17.91 -0.15
CA THR A 152 -13.17 -17.86 -1.22
C THR A 152 -12.88 -18.90 -2.30
N GLU A 153 -11.62 -19.04 -2.72
CA GLU A 153 -11.20 -20.05 -3.71
C GLU A 153 -11.40 -21.49 -3.19
N LEU A 154 -11.15 -21.72 -1.89
CA LEU A 154 -11.34 -23.05 -1.27
C LEU A 154 -12.82 -23.49 -1.19
N LYS A 155 -13.75 -22.53 -1.20
CA LYS A 155 -15.20 -22.81 -1.19
C LYS A 155 -15.78 -23.10 -2.57
N GLN A 156 -15.07 -22.77 -3.64
CA GLN A 156 -15.53 -23.09 -4.99
C GLN A 156 -15.28 -24.56 -5.30
N PRO A 157 -16.30 -25.32 -5.78
CA PRO A 157 -16.09 -26.68 -6.26
C PRO A 157 -15.15 -26.68 -7.46
N LEU A 158 -14.35 -27.76 -7.59
CA LEU A 158 -13.38 -27.95 -8.68
C LEU A 158 -14.08 -28.16 -10.02
#